data_dab83a0c5377149131515bec293aea6b
#
_entry.id   dab83a0c5377149131515bec293aea6b
#
_cell.length_a   1.000
_cell.length_b   1.000
_cell.length_c   1.000
_cell.angle_alpha   90.00
_cell.angle_beta   90.00
_cell.angle_gamma   90.00
#
_symmetry.space_group_name_H-M   'P 1'
#
loop_
_entity.id
_entity.type
_entity.pdbx_description
1 polymer ?
#
loop_
_entity_poly.entity_id
_entity_poly.type
_entity_poly.pdbx_seq_one_letter_code
_entity_poly.pdbx_strand_id
1 'polypeptide(L)'
;MAPGCHVKYGIQSRGAAGRKVADRRAKTQGASATMRHRTILEYKHYRYLKLTVLVLVASIVGYAFYTSPVGRYGGTPMGYALGTVGALLILWLMWFGIRKRRYRGSSGNIQGWLSGHVYLGAALIVIATLHTGFQVGWNVHTLAYVLMLLVIFSGFYGLYAYLRVPQLMTENMGDDTLDSVILKISDIDREARRLAVGMPDNINRAIQDSLQDTRIGGGVFAQLTGRAGNCPTTRAVGTIQAAVRQFKGDEARANKDLYALMLRKQKLVERARTDIRYKAILDFWLFLHVPLSLALLAALTAHVIAVFFYW
;
A
#
# COMPACT_ATOMS: atom_id res chain seq x y z
N MET A 1 -54.74 -49.97 27.80
CA MET A 1 -53.54 -50.62 27.34
C MET A 1 -53.19 -50.06 25.96
N ALA A 2 -52.20 -49.19 25.87
CA ALA A 2 -51.66 -48.71 24.60
C ALA A 2 -50.12 -48.64 24.75
N PRO A 3 -49.31 -49.17 23.83
CA PRO A 3 -47.85 -49.20 23.97
C PRO A 3 -47.21 -47.90 23.47
N GLY A 4 -46.23 -47.46 24.25
CA GLY A 4 -45.45 -46.25 24.00
C GLY A 4 -44.49 -46.39 22.79
N CYS A 5 -44.42 -45.31 22.05
CA CYS A 5 -43.49 -45.17 20.92
C CYS A 5 -42.22 -44.39 21.39
N HIS A 6 -41.11 -45.09 21.60
CA HIS A 6 -39.81 -44.47 21.88
C HIS A 6 -39.15 -44.01 20.56
N VAL A 7 -39.09 -42.71 20.34
CA VAL A 7 -38.28 -42.11 19.25
C VAL A 7 -36.85 -41.90 19.75
N LYS A 8 -35.91 -42.71 19.24
CA LYS A 8 -34.46 -42.48 19.43
C LYS A 8 -33.99 -41.38 18.46
N TYR A 9 -33.63 -40.22 19.00
CA TYR A 9 -32.90 -39.21 18.26
C TYR A 9 -31.42 -39.63 18.10
N GLY A 10 -31.04 -39.99 16.91
CA GLY A 10 -29.64 -40.25 16.53
C GLY A 10 -28.91 -38.92 16.35
N ILE A 11 -28.03 -38.58 17.31
CA ILE A 11 -27.03 -37.50 17.14
C ILE A 11 -25.92 -38.05 16.26
N GLN A 12 -25.98 -37.85 14.94
CA GLN A 12 -24.89 -38.19 14.02
C GLN A 12 -24.22 -36.93 13.44
N SER A 13 -22.96 -36.73 13.85
CA SER A 13 -21.82 -36.23 13.06
C SER A 13 -22.00 -34.97 12.15
N ARG A 14 -22.33 -33.81 12.73
CA ARG A 14 -22.13 -32.51 12.04
C ARG A 14 -20.70 -31.94 12.19
N GLY A 15 -19.85 -32.54 13.02
CA GLY A 15 -18.50 -32.03 13.32
C GLY A 15 -17.43 -32.27 12.24
N ALA A 16 -17.53 -33.35 11.48
CA ALA A 16 -16.49 -33.73 10.51
C ALA A 16 -16.61 -32.98 9.16
N ALA A 17 -17.82 -32.67 8.71
CA ALA A 17 -18.05 -31.92 7.48
C ALA A 17 -17.67 -30.46 7.62
N GLY A 18 -17.96 -29.83 8.78
CA GLY A 18 -17.57 -28.44 9.04
C GLY A 18 -16.07 -28.22 9.10
N ARG A 19 -15.31 -29.15 9.71
CA ARG A 19 -13.84 -29.09 9.73
C ARG A 19 -13.21 -29.26 8.35
N LYS A 20 -13.71 -30.15 7.50
CA LYS A 20 -13.20 -30.33 6.12
C LYS A 20 -13.45 -29.10 5.24
N VAL A 21 -14.56 -28.38 5.44
CA VAL A 21 -14.86 -27.15 4.70
C VAL A 21 -13.99 -25.99 5.17
N ALA A 22 -13.77 -25.86 6.49
CA ALA A 22 -12.86 -24.85 7.05
C ALA A 22 -11.39 -25.08 6.62
N ASP A 23 -10.92 -26.34 6.62
CA ASP A 23 -9.55 -26.69 6.22
C ASP A 23 -9.33 -26.51 4.70
N ARG A 24 -10.35 -26.79 3.86
CA ARG A 24 -10.30 -26.46 2.43
C ARG A 24 -10.28 -24.96 2.17
N ARG A 25 -11.04 -24.14 2.93
CA ARG A 25 -11.01 -22.67 2.81
C ARG A 25 -9.67 -22.10 3.25
N ALA A 26 -9.09 -22.57 4.34
CA ALA A 26 -7.77 -22.16 4.81
C ALA A 26 -6.66 -22.52 3.80
N LYS A 27 -6.70 -23.73 3.20
CA LYS A 27 -5.75 -24.12 2.15
C LYS A 27 -5.92 -23.34 0.85
N THR A 28 -7.14 -23.01 0.44
CA THR A 28 -7.38 -22.19 -0.76
C THR A 28 -6.99 -20.73 -0.53
N GLN A 29 -7.22 -20.17 0.65
CA GLN A 29 -6.79 -18.81 0.98
C GLN A 29 -5.26 -18.70 1.12
N GLY A 30 -4.60 -19.65 1.77
CA GLY A 30 -3.14 -19.72 1.88
C GLY A 30 -2.46 -19.91 0.52
N ALA A 31 -2.99 -20.77 -0.35
CA ALA A 31 -2.47 -20.96 -1.70
C ALA A 31 -2.70 -19.74 -2.60
N SER A 32 -3.82 -19.04 -2.46
CA SER A 32 -4.13 -17.80 -3.20
C SER A 32 -3.25 -16.63 -2.78
N ALA A 33 -2.95 -16.49 -1.49
CA ALA A 33 -2.07 -15.43 -0.98
C ALA A 33 -0.60 -15.64 -1.40
N THR A 34 -0.10 -16.87 -1.31
CA THR A 34 1.28 -17.22 -1.77
C THR A 34 1.44 -17.12 -3.28
N MET A 35 0.41 -17.42 -4.07
CA MET A 35 0.47 -17.30 -5.53
C MET A 35 0.49 -15.85 -6.03
N ARG A 36 -0.13 -14.89 -5.35
CA ARG A 36 -0.11 -13.48 -5.76
C ARG A 36 1.28 -12.83 -5.69
N HIS A 37 2.14 -13.22 -4.73
CA HIS A 37 3.46 -12.61 -4.55
C HIS A 37 4.52 -13.11 -5.54
N ARG A 38 4.49 -14.39 -5.91
CA ARG A 38 5.42 -14.94 -6.89
C ARG A 38 5.22 -14.39 -8.30
N THR A 39 4.00 -14.02 -8.67
CA THR A 39 3.61 -13.80 -10.07
C THR A 39 4.11 -12.49 -10.69
N ILE A 40 4.40 -11.43 -9.92
CA ILE A 40 4.77 -10.11 -10.50
C ILE A 40 6.24 -10.11 -10.96
N LEU A 41 7.16 -10.56 -10.12
CA LEU A 41 8.60 -10.61 -10.44
C LEU A 41 8.95 -11.82 -11.30
N GLU A 42 8.23 -12.95 -11.14
CA GLU A 42 8.45 -14.22 -11.86
C GLU A 42 7.68 -14.33 -13.19
N TYR A 43 7.15 -13.21 -13.72
CA TYR A 43 6.30 -13.21 -14.90
C TYR A 43 6.96 -13.93 -16.10
N LYS A 44 6.26 -14.97 -16.63
CA LYS A 44 6.71 -15.80 -17.77
C LYS A 44 8.18 -16.24 -17.67
N HIS A 45 8.56 -16.90 -16.55
CA HIS A 45 9.92 -17.41 -16.31
C HIS A 45 10.98 -16.32 -16.38
N TYR A 46 10.75 -15.18 -15.71
CA TYR A 46 11.69 -14.05 -15.62
C TYR A 46 12.04 -13.41 -16.99
N ARG A 47 11.08 -13.39 -17.92
CA ARG A 47 11.32 -12.88 -19.27
C ARG A 47 11.93 -11.46 -19.28
N TYR A 48 11.37 -10.55 -18.48
CA TYR A 48 11.88 -9.18 -18.41
C TYR A 48 13.20 -9.06 -17.69
N LEU A 49 13.46 -9.89 -16.67
CA LEU A 49 14.77 -9.97 -16.05
C LEU A 49 15.85 -10.41 -17.06
N LYS A 50 15.57 -11.46 -17.85
CA LYS A 50 16.50 -11.93 -18.90
C LYS A 50 16.77 -10.84 -19.95
N LEU A 51 15.72 -10.13 -20.38
CA LEU A 51 15.88 -9.00 -21.30
C LEU A 51 16.73 -7.88 -20.67
N THR A 52 16.46 -7.53 -19.43
CA THR A 52 17.21 -6.52 -18.66
C THR A 52 18.69 -6.90 -18.55
N VAL A 53 18.98 -8.14 -18.15
CA VAL A 53 20.38 -8.64 -18.06
C VAL A 53 21.06 -8.57 -19.43
N LEU A 54 20.39 -8.99 -20.50
CA LEU A 54 20.93 -8.91 -21.87
C LEU A 54 21.29 -7.47 -22.24
N VAL A 55 20.36 -6.51 -22.01
CA VAL A 55 20.58 -5.08 -22.31
C VAL A 55 21.72 -4.52 -21.46
N LEU A 56 21.79 -4.87 -20.17
CA LEU A 56 22.87 -4.44 -19.29
C LEU A 56 24.23 -4.97 -19.72
N VAL A 57 24.32 -6.27 -20.00
CA VAL A 57 25.56 -6.89 -20.46
C VAL A 57 26.01 -6.26 -21.78
N ALA A 58 25.12 -6.09 -22.74
CA ALA A 58 25.44 -5.44 -24.03
C ALA A 58 25.92 -3.99 -23.82
N SER A 59 25.28 -3.23 -22.94
CA SER A 59 25.66 -1.84 -22.61
C SER A 59 27.03 -1.77 -21.94
N ILE A 60 27.29 -2.62 -20.93
CA ILE A 60 28.56 -2.65 -20.21
C ILE A 60 29.69 -3.12 -21.11
N VAL A 61 29.49 -4.20 -21.85
CA VAL A 61 30.49 -4.73 -22.79
C VAL A 61 30.81 -3.69 -23.90
N GLY A 62 29.78 -3.14 -24.53
CA GLY A 62 29.95 -2.08 -25.52
C GLY A 62 30.73 -0.88 -24.97
N TYR A 63 30.39 -0.44 -23.76
CA TYR A 63 31.10 0.67 -23.10
C TYR A 63 32.55 0.31 -22.73
N ALA A 64 32.81 -0.92 -22.25
CA ALA A 64 34.15 -1.37 -21.85
C ALA A 64 35.11 -1.49 -23.03
N PHE A 65 34.65 -2.00 -24.19
CA PHE A 65 35.46 -2.16 -25.39
C PHE A 65 35.51 -0.92 -26.26
N TYR A 66 34.67 0.10 -25.99
CA TYR A 66 34.71 1.35 -26.73
C TYR A 66 35.94 2.18 -26.35
N THR A 67 36.81 2.41 -27.32
CA THR A 67 38.00 3.27 -27.22
C THR A 67 37.74 4.58 -27.95
N SER A 68 37.89 5.71 -27.26
CA SER A 68 37.77 7.04 -27.87
C SER A 68 38.99 7.87 -27.53
N PRO A 69 39.59 8.57 -28.48
CA PRO A 69 40.74 9.45 -28.23
C PRO A 69 40.38 10.65 -27.35
N VAL A 70 39.10 10.99 -27.26
CA VAL A 70 38.59 12.17 -26.51
C VAL A 70 38.05 11.79 -25.13
N GLY A 71 38.14 10.50 -24.71
CA GLY A 71 37.57 10.01 -23.48
C GLY A 71 36.14 9.44 -23.66
N ARG A 72 35.54 9.00 -22.56
CA ARG A 72 34.20 8.39 -22.53
C ARG A 72 33.24 9.35 -21.90
N TYR A 73 32.39 10.01 -22.68
CA TYR A 73 31.36 10.96 -22.19
C TYR A 73 30.13 10.93 -23.11
N GLY A 74 29.05 11.60 -22.72
CA GLY A 74 27.75 11.59 -23.40
C GLY A 74 27.76 12.02 -24.87
N GLY A 75 28.72 12.88 -25.30
CA GLY A 75 28.88 13.37 -26.65
C GLY A 75 29.63 12.43 -27.58
N THR A 76 30.11 11.26 -27.13
CA THR A 76 30.72 10.24 -28.00
C THR A 76 29.66 9.41 -28.71
N PRO A 77 29.96 8.75 -29.87
CA PRO A 77 29.03 7.85 -30.54
C PRO A 77 28.43 6.80 -29.62
N MET A 78 29.23 6.22 -28.74
CA MET A 78 28.72 5.28 -27.72
C MET A 78 27.83 5.96 -26.66
N GLY A 79 28.19 7.19 -26.26
CA GLY A 79 27.36 8.01 -25.38
C GLY A 79 26.00 8.31 -26.02
N TYR A 80 25.95 8.71 -27.27
CA TYR A 80 24.69 8.92 -27.99
C TYR A 80 23.85 7.64 -28.11
N ALA A 81 24.47 6.50 -28.40
CA ALA A 81 23.75 5.22 -28.45
C ALA A 81 23.10 4.87 -27.10
N LEU A 82 23.86 4.97 -26.00
CA LEU A 82 23.35 4.72 -24.65
C LEU A 82 22.27 5.74 -24.24
N GLY A 83 22.46 7.03 -24.59
CA GLY A 83 21.48 8.08 -24.33
C GLY A 83 20.15 7.85 -25.06
N THR A 84 20.22 7.42 -26.34
CA THR A 84 19.03 7.08 -27.14
C THR A 84 18.29 5.88 -26.53
N VAL A 85 19.01 4.81 -26.16
CA VAL A 85 18.40 3.66 -25.48
C VAL A 85 17.76 4.09 -24.15
N GLY A 86 18.44 4.91 -23.37
CA GLY A 86 17.92 5.46 -22.10
C GLY A 86 16.65 6.29 -22.29
N ALA A 87 16.64 7.20 -23.28
CA ALA A 87 15.48 8.03 -23.60
C ALA A 87 14.28 7.20 -24.06
N LEU A 88 14.48 6.22 -24.93
CA LEU A 88 13.43 5.30 -25.37
C LEU A 88 12.87 4.46 -24.20
N LEU A 89 13.73 4.01 -23.29
CA LEU A 89 13.30 3.32 -22.08
C LEU A 89 12.45 4.22 -21.19
N ILE A 90 12.86 5.48 -20.96
CA ILE A 90 12.05 6.44 -20.16
C ILE A 90 10.67 6.63 -20.78
N LEU A 91 10.58 6.86 -22.08
CA LEU A 91 9.30 7.02 -22.79
C LEU A 91 8.44 5.76 -22.67
N TRP A 92 9.03 4.58 -22.82
CA TRP A 92 8.32 3.32 -22.67
C TRP A 92 7.80 3.10 -21.24
N LEU A 93 8.63 3.42 -20.22
CA LEU A 93 8.25 3.32 -18.81
C LEU A 93 7.11 4.29 -18.47
N MET A 94 7.11 5.50 -19.02
CA MET A 94 6.02 6.47 -18.87
C MET A 94 4.72 6.02 -19.53
N TRP A 95 4.82 5.36 -20.68
CA TRP A 95 3.66 4.80 -21.41
C TRP A 95 2.85 3.83 -20.53
N PHE A 96 3.49 3.11 -19.62
CA PHE A 96 2.81 2.25 -18.66
C PHE A 96 1.78 3.00 -17.80
N GLY A 97 2.09 4.21 -17.34
CA GLY A 97 1.18 5.06 -16.56
C GLY A 97 -0.10 5.40 -17.32
N ILE A 98 0.01 5.72 -18.61
CA ILE A 98 -1.12 6.02 -19.49
C ILE A 98 -1.95 4.74 -19.73
N ARG A 99 -1.29 3.65 -20.04
CA ARG A 99 -1.93 2.37 -20.33
C ARG A 99 -2.70 1.81 -19.12
N LYS A 100 -2.16 1.92 -17.90
CA LYS A 100 -2.84 1.49 -16.67
C LYS A 100 -4.17 2.21 -16.47
N ARG A 101 -4.28 3.50 -16.82
CA ARG A 101 -5.51 4.28 -16.67
C ARG A 101 -6.59 3.92 -17.70
N ARG A 102 -6.19 3.49 -18.91
CA ARG A 102 -7.11 3.11 -20.01
C ARG A 102 -7.62 1.67 -19.92
N TYR A 103 -6.99 0.84 -19.09
CA TYR A 103 -7.25 -0.60 -19.06
C TYR A 103 -8.35 -0.95 -18.06
N ARG A 104 -9.55 -1.27 -18.56
CA ARG A 104 -10.72 -1.69 -17.77
C ARG A 104 -10.96 -3.22 -17.73
N GLY A 105 -10.05 -4.05 -18.22
CA GLY A 105 -10.25 -5.49 -18.27
C GLY A 105 -8.97 -6.33 -18.29
N SER A 106 -8.99 -7.49 -17.66
CA SER A 106 -8.01 -8.59 -17.54
C SER A 106 -6.68 -8.28 -16.85
N SER A 107 -6.54 -8.81 -15.63
CA SER A 107 -5.37 -8.68 -14.74
C SER A 107 -4.05 -9.26 -15.30
N GLY A 108 -4.09 -10.21 -16.24
CA GLY A 108 -2.89 -10.92 -16.70
C GLY A 108 -1.89 -10.08 -17.50
N ASN A 109 -2.35 -9.04 -18.19
CA ASN A 109 -1.48 -8.19 -19.00
C ASN A 109 -0.81 -7.08 -18.16
N ILE A 110 -1.43 -6.64 -17.05
CA ILE A 110 -0.90 -5.60 -16.15
C ILE A 110 0.32 -6.09 -15.38
N GLN A 111 0.33 -7.35 -14.96
CA GLN A 111 1.47 -7.95 -14.23
C GLN A 111 2.74 -7.98 -15.07
N GLY A 112 2.63 -8.32 -16.36
CA GLY A 112 3.76 -8.29 -17.28
C GLY A 112 4.32 -6.89 -17.47
N TRP A 113 3.46 -5.89 -17.62
CA TRP A 113 3.88 -4.50 -17.76
C TRP A 113 4.55 -3.98 -16.48
N LEU A 114 4.02 -4.31 -15.30
CA LEU A 114 4.63 -3.92 -14.03
C LEU A 114 6.00 -4.60 -13.83
N SER A 115 6.12 -5.88 -14.16
CA SER A 115 7.41 -6.60 -14.16
C SER A 115 8.44 -5.92 -15.07
N GLY A 116 8.06 -5.61 -16.33
CA GLY A 116 8.91 -4.90 -17.26
C GLY A 116 9.30 -3.50 -16.76
N HIS A 117 8.34 -2.76 -16.20
CA HIS A 117 8.58 -1.43 -15.65
C HIS A 117 9.64 -1.46 -14.53
N VAL A 118 9.56 -2.41 -13.61
CA VAL A 118 10.52 -2.53 -12.49
C VAL A 118 11.91 -2.92 -13.00
N TYR A 119 12.02 -3.96 -13.80
CA TYR A 119 13.32 -4.46 -14.25
C TYR A 119 14.03 -3.50 -15.21
N LEU A 120 13.33 -2.96 -16.19
CA LEU A 120 13.90 -2.00 -17.14
C LEU A 120 14.16 -0.63 -16.49
N GLY A 121 13.34 -0.23 -15.51
CA GLY A 121 13.61 0.95 -14.69
C GLY A 121 14.90 0.81 -13.89
N ALA A 122 15.17 -0.37 -13.31
CA ALA A 122 16.42 -0.63 -12.62
C ALA A 122 17.64 -0.61 -13.59
N ALA A 123 17.49 -1.18 -14.80
CA ALA A 123 18.55 -1.15 -15.82
C ALA A 123 18.90 0.27 -16.24
N LEU A 124 17.94 1.17 -16.25
CA LEU A 124 18.12 2.56 -16.66
C LEU A 124 19.15 3.29 -15.79
N ILE A 125 19.30 2.94 -14.50
CA ILE A 125 20.35 3.49 -13.62
C ILE A 125 21.73 3.26 -14.26
N VAL A 126 22.02 2.02 -14.64
CA VAL A 126 23.33 1.66 -15.21
C VAL A 126 23.52 2.30 -16.57
N ILE A 127 22.53 2.19 -17.47
CA ILE A 127 22.60 2.74 -18.83
C ILE A 127 22.85 4.25 -18.81
N ALA A 128 22.09 5.00 -17.98
CA ALA A 128 22.26 6.44 -17.87
C ALA A 128 23.58 6.82 -17.22
N THR A 129 24.07 6.08 -16.21
CA THR A 129 25.40 6.32 -15.62
C THR A 129 26.52 6.12 -16.63
N LEU A 130 26.44 5.06 -17.44
CA LEU A 130 27.40 4.84 -18.54
C LEU A 130 27.31 5.93 -19.62
N HIS A 131 26.08 6.41 -19.92
CA HIS A 131 25.86 7.52 -20.85
C HIS A 131 26.54 8.81 -20.37
N THR A 132 26.45 9.15 -19.07
CA THR A 132 27.11 10.35 -18.52
C THR A 132 28.63 10.26 -18.51
N GLY A 133 29.21 9.06 -18.68
CA GLY A 133 30.65 8.83 -18.49
C GLY A 133 31.14 9.18 -17.11
N PHE A 134 30.26 9.13 -16.09
CA PHE A 134 30.49 9.52 -14.70
C PHE A 134 30.78 11.03 -14.51
N GLN A 135 30.48 11.86 -15.51
CA GLN A 135 30.65 13.30 -15.43
C GLN A 135 29.39 13.96 -14.86
N VAL A 136 29.56 14.80 -13.87
CA VAL A 136 28.49 15.56 -13.18
C VAL A 136 28.86 17.04 -13.20
N GLY A 137 27.90 17.92 -13.47
CA GLY A 137 28.07 19.37 -13.49
C GLY A 137 26.75 20.09 -13.23
N TRP A 138 26.78 21.40 -13.03
CA TRP A 138 25.56 22.22 -12.87
C TRP A 138 24.94 22.54 -14.24
N ASN A 139 24.25 21.55 -14.83
CA ASN A 139 23.63 21.66 -16.15
C ASN A 139 22.35 20.82 -16.26
N VAL A 140 21.61 20.98 -17.36
CA VAL A 140 20.38 20.27 -17.66
C VAL A 140 20.60 18.75 -17.71
N HIS A 141 21.76 18.28 -18.11
CA HIS A 141 22.10 16.85 -18.19
C HIS A 141 22.08 16.21 -16.80
N THR A 142 22.73 16.87 -15.82
CA THR A 142 22.74 16.41 -14.43
C THR A 142 21.36 16.51 -13.79
N LEU A 143 20.60 17.58 -14.10
CA LEU A 143 19.22 17.69 -13.61
C LEU A 143 18.36 16.51 -14.09
N ALA A 144 18.42 16.16 -15.37
CA ALA A 144 17.68 15.03 -15.91
C ALA A 144 18.12 13.69 -15.24
N TYR A 145 19.43 13.51 -15.01
CA TYR A 145 19.97 12.34 -14.34
C TYR A 145 19.49 12.23 -12.89
N VAL A 146 19.55 13.32 -12.12
CA VAL A 146 19.07 13.32 -10.71
C VAL A 146 17.58 13.08 -10.63
N LEU A 147 16.77 13.72 -11.47
CA LEU A 147 15.32 13.47 -11.53
C LEU A 147 15.03 12.01 -11.89
N MET A 148 15.76 11.42 -12.82
CA MET A 148 15.64 10.01 -13.16
C MET A 148 15.91 9.10 -11.95
N LEU A 149 16.99 9.35 -11.21
CA LEU A 149 17.30 8.59 -9.98
C LEU A 149 16.18 8.75 -8.93
N LEU A 150 15.68 9.97 -8.71
CA LEU A 150 14.58 10.20 -7.78
C LEU A 150 13.31 9.45 -8.17
N VAL A 151 12.96 9.44 -9.46
CA VAL A 151 11.81 8.68 -9.98
C VAL A 151 12.02 7.18 -9.74
N ILE A 152 13.21 6.64 -10.04
CA ILE A 152 13.47 5.20 -9.88
C ILE A 152 13.45 4.80 -8.40
N PHE A 153 14.08 5.56 -7.49
CA PHE A 153 14.05 5.27 -6.06
C PHE A 153 12.63 5.39 -5.48
N SER A 154 11.86 6.41 -5.90
CA SER A 154 10.44 6.48 -5.53
C SER A 154 9.65 5.29 -6.08
N GLY A 155 10.02 4.77 -7.25
CA GLY A 155 9.44 3.55 -7.85
C GLY A 155 9.74 2.29 -7.03
N PHE A 156 10.95 2.13 -6.48
CA PHE A 156 11.29 1.03 -5.58
C PHE A 156 10.49 1.09 -4.27
N TYR A 157 10.34 2.29 -3.71
CA TYR A 157 9.45 2.46 -2.56
C TYR A 157 8.01 2.09 -2.90
N GLY A 158 7.51 2.51 -4.05
CA GLY A 158 6.17 2.17 -4.53
C GLY A 158 5.98 0.67 -4.75
N LEU A 159 7.00 -0.03 -5.27
CA LEU A 159 6.98 -1.48 -5.40
C LEU A 159 6.86 -2.16 -4.02
N TYR A 160 7.70 -1.74 -3.05
CA TYR A 160 7.65 -2.23 -1.67
C TYR A 160 6.26 -2.00 -1.07
N ALA A 161 5.73 -0.77 -1.17
CA ALA A 161 4.41 -0.44 -0.66
C ALA A 161 3.30 -1.25 -1.35
N TYR A 162 3.36 -1.41 -2.67
CA TYR A 162 2.40 -2.20 -3.44
C TYR A 162 2.39 -3.69 -3.05
N LEU A 163 3.53 -4.25 -2.70
CA LEU A 163 3.64 -5.65 -2.27
C LEU A 163 3.21 -5.84 -0.81
N ARG A 164 3.54 -4.90 0.07
CA ARG A 164 3.36 -5.05 1.51
C ARG A 164 2.03 -4.53 2.04
N VAL A 165 1.61 -3.35 1.57
CA VAL A 165 0.45 -2.65 2.13
C VAL A 165 -0.87 -3.43 1.96
N PRO A 166 -1.21 -4.04 0.81
CA PRO A 166 -2.45 -4.80 0.68
C PRO A 166 -2.55 -5.99 1.64
N GLN A 167 -1.42 -6.63 1.96
CA GLN A 167 -1.39 -7.68 2.98
C GLN A 167 -1.71 -7.15 4.36
N LEU A 168 -1.04 -6.05 4.75
CA LEU A 168 -1.28 -5.40 6.03
C LEU A 168 -2.72 -4.92 6.18
N MET A 169 -3.34 -4.42 5.11
CA MET A 169 -4.76 -4.05 5.09
C MET A 169 -5.65 -5.27 5.31
N THR A 170 -5.37 -6.38 4.62
CA THR A 170 -6.13 -7.64 4.79
C THR A 170 -5.96 -8.22 6.20
N GLU A 171 -4.74 -8.22 6.74
CA GLU A 171 -4.46 -8.66 8.11
C GLU A 171 -5.16 -7.77 9.15
N ASN A 172 -5.19 -6.46 8.92
CA ASN A 172 -5.85 -5.49 9.81
C ASN A 172 -7.38 -5.61 9.80
N MET A 173 -7.98 -5.77 8.62
CA MET A 173 -9.44 -5.80 8.44
C MET A 173 -10.04 -7.21 8.56
N GLY A 174 -9.28 -8.26 8.25
CA GLY A 174 -9.81 -9.63 8.18
C GLY A 174 -10.91 -9.74 7.12
N ASP A 175 -12.11 -10.19 7.55
CA ASP A 175 -13.29 -10.29 6.68
C ASP A 175 -14.11 -8.99 6.62
N ASP A 176 -13.73 -7.96 7.39
CA ASP A 176 -14.43 -6.68 7.44
C ASP A 176 -14.00 -5.75 6.29
N THR A 177 -14.92 -4.88 5.87
CA THR A 177 -14.65 -3.72 5.04
C THR A 177 -14.62 -2.45 5.90
N LEU A 178 -14.01 -1.36 5.42
CA LEU A 178 -14.03 -0.08 6.13
C LEU A 178 -15.47 0.38 6.43
N ASP A 179 -16.37 0.22 5.46
CA ASP A 179 -17.78 0.59 5.63
C ASP A 179 -18.47 -0.27 6.70
N SER A 180 -18.18 -1.59 6.74
CA SER A 180 -18.74 -2.47 7.78
C SER A 180 -18.22 -2.11 9.17
N VAL A 181 -16.94 -1.70 9.28
CA VAL A 181 -16.35 -1.24 10.55
C VAL A 181 -17.00 0.07 11.00
N ILE A 182 -17.23 1.01 10.08
CA ILE A 182 -17.92 2.28 10.39
C ILE A 182 -19.37 2.01 10.88
N LEU A 183 -20.09 1.09 10.23
CA LEU A 183 -21.43 0.70 10.68
C LEU A 183 -21.40 0.09 12.07
N LYS A 184 -20.46 -0.81 12.36
CA LYS A 184 -20.28 -1.40 13.70
C LYS A 184 -19.96 -0.35 14.76
N ILE A 185 -19.18 0.69 14.43
CA ILE A 185 -18.92 1.82 15.34
C ILE A 185 -20.21 2.59 15.62
N SER A 186 -21.03 2.85 14.59
CA SER A 186 -22.32 3.53 14.74
C SER A 186 -23.30 2.73 15.61
N ASP A 187 -23.32 1.40 15.49
CA ASP A 187 -24.15 0.53 16.36
C ASP A 187 -23.70 0.60 17.82
N ILE A 188 -22.38 0.56 18.05
CA ILE A 188 -21.79 0.72 19.38
C ILE A 188 -22.13 2.09 19.95
N ASP A 189 -22.10 3.13 19.15
CA ASP A 189 -22.42 4.49 19.57
C ASP A 189 -23.87 4.63 20.03
N ARG A 190 -24.80 3.96 19.34
CA ARG A 190 -26.21 3.93 19.75
C ARG A 190 -26.40 3.20 21.11
N GLU A 191 -25.71 2.08 21.25
CA GLU A 191 -25.81 1.29 22.50
C GLU A 191 -25.13 1.99 23.67
N ALA A 192 -23.94 2.59 23.45
CA ALA A 192 -23.24 3.36 24.47
C ALA A 192 -24.07 4.55 24.96
N ARG A 193 -24.82 5.21 24.06
CA ARG A 193 -25.74 6.28 24.43
C ARG A 193 -26.88 5.77 25.34
N ARG A 194 -27.40 4.59 25.07
CA ARG A 194 -28.46 3.98 25.91
C ARG A 194 -27.94 3.63 27.29
N LEU A 195 -26.78 3.00 27.38
CA LEU A 195 -26.16 2.60 28.64
C LEU A 195 -25.69 3.80 29.48
N ALA A 196 -25.38 4.92 28.83
CA ALA A 196 -24.98 6.15 29.51
C ALA A 196 -26.13 6.86 30.22
N VAL A 197 -27.39 6.55 29.86
CA VAL A 197 -28.57 7.11 30.55
C VAL A 197 -28.60 6.66 32.01
N GLY A 198 -28.57 7.61 32.92
CA GLY A 198 -28.54 7.33 34.39
C GLY A 198 -27.14 7.18 34.98
N MET A 199 -26.06 7.25 34.15
CA MET A 199 -24.67 7.28 34.62
C MET A 199 -24.31 8.68 35.16
N PRO A 200 -23.28 8.79 36.04
CA PRO A 200 -22.75 10.07 36.48
C PRO A 200 -22.33 11.00 35.34
N ASP A 201 -22.44 12.32 35.56
CA ASP A 201 -22.21 13.35 34.54
C ASP A 201 -20.83 13.29 33.89
N ASN A 202 -19.80 12.88 34.63
CA ASN A 202 -18.44 12.74 34.08
C ASN A 202 -18.35 11.62 33.05
N ILE A 203 -19.04 10.48 33.28
CA ILE A 203 -19.11 9.36 32.34
C ILE A 203 -19.95 9.77 31.13
N ASN A 204 -21.13 10.37 31.39
CA ASN A 204 -22.03 10.79 30.33
C ASN A 204 -21.36 11.81 29.38
N ARG A 205 -20.68 12.82 29.91
CA ARG A 205 -19.88 13.77 29.11
C ARG A 205 -18.78 13.09 28.30
N ALA A 206 -18.02 12.20 28.92
CA ALA A 206 -16.95 11.48 28.20
C ALA A 206 -17.49 10.62 27.03
N ILE A 207 -18.69 10.04 27.21
CA ILE A 207 -19.35 9.32 26.10
C ILE A 207 -19.81 10.28 25.02
N GLN A 208 -20.46 11.40 25.36
CA GLN A 208 -20.89 12.40 24.39
C GLN A 208 -19.71 12.94 23.57
N ASP A 209 -18.59 13.28 24.21
CA ASP A 209 -17.35 13.68 23.53
C ASP A 209 -16.87 12.57 22.57
N SER A 210 -16.91 11.31 23.01
CA SER A 210 -16.53 10.17 22.17
C SER A 210 -17.45 9.99 20.98
N LEU A 211 -18.74 10.29 21.10
CA LEU A 211 -19.72 10.18 20.02
C LEU A 211 -19.59 11.30 19.00
N GLN A 212 -19.32 12.53 19.45
CA GLN A 212 -19.32 13.73 18.60
C GLN A 212 -17.96 14.03 18.00
N ASP A 213 -16.89 13.87 18.77
CA ASP A 213 -15.56 14.37 18.43
C ASP A 213 -14.60 13.29 17.95
N THR A 214 -14.99 11.98 17.98
CA THR A 214 -14.12 10.92 17.47
C THR A 214 -14.04 10.97 15.94
N ARG A 215 -12.90 11.39 15.41
CA ARG A 215 -12.63 11.43 13.98
C ARG A 215 -11.84 10.19 13.57
N ILE A 216 -12.32 9.50 12.54
CA ILE A 216 -11.65 8.32 11.95
C ILE A 216 -10.64 8.74 10.89
N GLY A 217 -10.94 9.81 10.13
CA GLY A 217 -10.04 10.43 9.16
C GLY A 217 -9.25 11.61 9.74
N GLY A 218 -8.99 12.60 8.92
CA GLY A 218 -8.26 13.82 9.28
C GLY A 218 -7.55 14.40 8.07
N GLY A 219 -6.72 15.43 8.24
CA GLY A 219 -5.86 15.94 7.17
C GLY A 219 -4.81 14.90 6.74
N VAL A 220 -4.26 15.06 5.54
CA VAL A 220 -3.28 14.13 4.93
C VAL A 220 -2.13 13.79 5.88
N PHE A 221 -1.59 14.78 6.59
CA PHE A 221 -0.49 14.58 7.55
C PHE A 221 -0.90 13.71 8.74
N ALA A 222 -2.11 13.90 9.28
CA ALA A 222 -2.64 13.08 10.37
C ALA A 222 -2.89 11.64 9.93
N GLN A 223 -3.36 11.45 8.69
CA GLN A 223 -3.54 10.12 8.10
C GLN A 223 -2.20 9.40 7.91
N LEU A 224 -1.17 10.07 7.36
CA LEU A 224 0.14 9.48 7.12
C LEU A 224 0.87 9.10 8.41
N THR A 225 0.83 9.96 9.43
CA THR A 225 1.53 9.72 10.70
C THR A 225 0.78 8.76 11.62
N GLY A 226 -0.53 8.56 11.41
CA GLY A 226 -1.40 7.79 12.31
C GLY A 226 -1.56 8.43 13.70
N ARG A 227 -1.02 9.64 13.89
CA ARG A 227 -1.13 10.39 15.15
C ARG A 227 -2.50 11.03 15.22
N ALA A 228 -3.48 10.30 15.76
CA ALA A 228 -4.66 10.91 16.32
C ALA A 228 -4.27 11.41 17.70
N GLY A 229 -4.05 12.72 17.83
CA GLY A 229 -3.85 13.34 19.15
C GLY A 229 -4.96 12.88 20.12
N ASN A 230 -5.00 13.37 21.31
CA ASN A 230 -5.91 13.05 22.40
C ASN A 230 -7.32 12.53 21.97
N CYS A 231 -7.41 11.23 21.60
CA CYS A 231 -8.63 10.64 21.03
C CYS A 231 -9.76 10.63 22.08
N PRO A 232 -10.92 11.25 21.80
CA PRO A 232 -12.03 11.28 22.76
C PRO A 232 -12.49 9.88 23.20
N THR A 233 -12.52 8.91 22.29
CA THR A 233 -12.83 7.51 22.65
C THR A 233 -11.82 6.93 23.64
N THR A 234 -10.53 7.19 23.50
CA THR A 234 -9.50 6.71 24.43
C THR A 234 -9.65 7.38 25.81
N ARG A 235 -9.97 8.69 25.84
CA ARG A 235 -10.27 9.40 27.08
C ARG A 235 -11.50 8.82 27.79
N ALA A 236 -12.58 8.58 27.03
CA ALA A 236 -13.80 7.98 27.56
C ALA A 236 -13.54 6.60 28.19
N VAL A 237 -12.76 5.73 27.52
CA VAL A 237 -12.34 4.43 28.08
C VAL A 237 -11.60 4.62 29.38
N GLY A 238 -10.66 5.57 29.49
CA GLY A 238 -9.92 5.86 30.74
C GLY A 238 -10.82 6.36 31.84
N THR A 239 -11.75 7.27 31.55
CA THR A 239 -12.74 7.79 32.54
C THR A 239 -13.64 6.67 33.10
N ILE A 240 -14.18 5.83 32.22
CA ILE A 240 -15.03 4.70 32.60
C ILE A 240 -14.24 3.68 33.42
N GLN A 241 -13.00 3.37 33.02
CA GLN A 241 -12.11 2.45 33.74
C GLN A 241 -11.82 2.92 35.17
N ALA A 242 -11.58 4.20 35.37
CA ALA A 242 -11.37 4.78 36.68
C ALA A 242 -12.62 4.64 37.55
N ALA A 243 -13.81 4.78 36.97
CA ALA A 243 -15.09 4.69 37.65
C ALA A 243 -15.51 3.24 37.99
N VAL A 244 -15.07 2.22 37.23
CA VAL A 244 -15.40 0.79 37.44
C VAL A 244 -15.13 0.35 38.89
N ARG A 245 -14.12 0.91 39.54
CA ARG A 245 -13.70 0.56 40.90
C ARG A 245 -14.60 1.21 42.01
N GLN A 246 -15.42 2.20 41.64
CA GLN A 246 -16.21 2.99 42.59
C GLN A 246 -17.64 2.49 42.70
N PHE A 247 -18.16 1.78 41.69
CA PHE A 247 -19.54 1.29 41.66
C PHE A 247 -19.71 -0.08 42.32
N LYS A 248 -20.91 -0.31 42.90
CA LYS A 248 -21.31 -1.59 43.49
C LYS A 248 -22.68 -2.02 42.93
N GLY A 249 -22.99 -3.32 43.00
CA GLY A 249 -24.29 -3.86 42.59
C GLY A 249 -24.55 -3.74 41.06
N ASP A 250 -25.77 -3.36 40.70
CA ASP A 250 -26.23 -3.29 39.32
C ASP A 250 -25.54 -2.17 38.52
N GLU A 251 -25.19 -1.05 39.14
CA GLU A 251 -24.41 0.02 38.51
C GLU A 251 -23.01 -0.45 38.09
N ALA A 252 -22.40 -1.34 38.88
CA ALA A 252 -21.11 -1.93 38.54
C ALA A 252 -21.20 -2.82 37.30
N ARG A 253 -22.32 -3.54 37.09
CA ARG A 253 -22.55 -4.35 35.87
C ARG A 253 -22.71 -3.45 34.67
N ALA A 254 -23.60 -2.44 34.73
CA ALA A 254 -23.82 -1.50 33.63
C ALA A 254 -22.53 -0.76 33.24
N ASN A 255 -21.70 -0.37 34.23
CA ASN A 255 -20.41 0.28 33.96
C ASN A 255 -19.39 -0.67 33.32
N LYS A 256 -19.37 -1.97 33.70
CA LYS A 256 -18.53 -2.99 33.03
C LYS A 256 -18.94 -3.22 31.56
N ASP A 257 -20.24 -3.30 31.29
CA ASP A 257 -20.78 -3.50 29.97
C ASP A 257 -20.44 -2.29 29.08
N LEU A 258 -20.62 -1.07 29.59
CA LEU A 258 -20.24 0.16 28.94
C LEU A 258 -18.72 0.22 28.66
N TYR A 259 -17.90 -0.18 29.64
CA TYR A 259 -16.43 -0.26 29.46
C TYR A 259 -16.05 -1.22 28.36
N ALA A 260 -16.61 -2.43 28.32
CA ALA A 260 -16.37 -3.43 27.31
C ALA A 260 -16.78 -2.93 25.92
N LEU A 261 -17.93 -2.24 25.84
CA LEU A 261 -18.44 -1.65 24.61
C LEU A 261 -17.51 -0.56 24.07
N MET A 262 -17.03 0.34 24.94
CA MET A 262 -16.12 1.41 24.55
C MET A 262 -14.72 0.91 24.20
N LEU A 263 -14.22 -0.15 24.83
CA LEU A 263 -12.99 -0.84 24.40
C LEU A 263 -13.14 -1.43 23.00
N ARG A 264 -14.31 -2.02 22.71
CA ARG A 264 -14.59 -2.54 21.37
C ARG A 264 -14.64 -1.40 20.34
N LYS A 265 -15.27 -0.27 20.66
CA LYS A 265 -15.24 0.94 19.80
C LYS A 265 -13.82 1.40 19.56
N GLN A 266 -12.99 1.52 20.59
CA GLN A 266 -11.61 1.95 20.48
C GLN A 266 -10.83 1.08 19.48
N LYS A 267 -10.92 -0.25 19.60
CA LYS A 267 -10.27 -1.19 18.66
C LYS A 267 -10.75 -1.02 17.23
N LEU A 268 -12.05 -0.81 17.02
CA LEU A 268 -12.60 -0.59 15.67
C LEU A 268 -12.13 0.74 15.08
N VAL A 269 -12.07 1.81 15.88
CA VAL A 269 -11.53 3.12 15.46
C VAL A 269 -10.06 3.00 15.08
N GLU A 270 -9.25 2.27 15.86
CA GLU A 270 -7.83 2.02 15.55
C GLU A 270 -7.66 1.22 14.26
N ARG A 271 -8.48 0.19 14.05
CA ARG A 271 -8.48 -0.60 12.79
C ARG A 271 -8.84 0.27 11.59
N ALA A 272 -9.88 1.08 11.67
CA ALA A 272 -10.30 1.98 10.61
C ALA A 272 -9.21 3.02 10.29
N ARG A 273 -8.58 3.63 11.31
CA ARG A 273 -7.47 4.58 11.13
C ARG A 273 -6.25 3.94 10.48
N THR A 274 -5.92 2.71 10.88
CA THR A 274 -4.79 1.96 10.30
C THR A 274 -5.03 1.68 8.82
N ASP A 275 -6.24 1.30 8.44
CA ASP A 275 -6.62 1.07 7.04
C ASP A 275 -6.52 2.36 6.20
N ILE A 276 -7.06 3.47 6.71
CA ILE A 276 -6.96 4.80 6.09
C ILE A 276 -5.49 5.22 5.94
N ARG A 277 -4.65 4.97 6.95
CA ARG A 277 -3.21 5.25 6.89
C ARG A 277 -2.53 4.47 5.77
N TYR A 278 -2.80 3.18 5.65
CA TYR A 278 -2.23 2.35 4.60
C TYR A 278 -2.63 2.84 3.20
N LYS A 279 -3.91 3.21 3.04
CA LYS A 279 -4.39 3.82 1.80
C LYS A 279 -3.70 5.16 1.54
N ALA A 280 -3.59 6.03 2.54
CA ALA A 280 -2.94 7.33 2.42
C ALA A 280 -1.46 7.22 2.02
N ILE A 281 -0.74 6.20 2.49
CA ILE A 281 0.65 5.94 2.09
C ILE A 281 0.75 5.64 0.59
N LEU A 282 -0.15 4.82 0.05
CA LEU A 282 -0.18 4.49 -1.38
C LEU A 282 -0.56 5.70 -2.23
N ASP A 283 -1.56 6.47 -1.80
CA ASP A 283 -2.05 7.65 -2.51
C ASP A 283 -0.98 8.76 -2.51
N PHE A 284 -0.31 8.98 -1.37
CA PHE A 284 0.78 9.96 -1.25
C PHE A 284 1.99 9.59 -2.11
N TRP A 285 2.38 8.31 -2.11
CA TRP A 285 3.44 7.86 -3.00
C TRP A 285 3.11 8.16 -4.47
N LEU A 286 1.89 7.85 -4.90
CA LEU A 286 1.47 8.09 -6.28
C LEU A 286 1.44 9.60 -6.61
N PHE A 287 1.00 10.42 -5.64
CA PHE A 287 1.00 11.87 -5.74
C PHE A 287 2.40 12.46 -5.91
N LEU A 288 3.43 11.84 -5.35
CA LEU A 288 4.83 12.25 -5.51
C LEU A 288 5.45 11.68 -6.82
N HIS A 289 5.26 10.39 -7.08
CA HIS A 289 5.91 9.69 -8.20
C HIS A 289 5.47 10.22 -9.57
N VAL A 290 4.19 10.53 -9.75
CA VAL A 290 3.66 10.99 -11.05
C VAL A 290 4.18 12.39 -11.42
N PRO A 291 4.13 13.43 -10.57
CA PRO A 291 4.73 14.73 -10.90
C PRO A 291 6.25 14.66 -11.13
N LEU A 292 6.99 13.86 -10.35
CA LEU A 292 8.42 13.65 -10.59
C LEU A 292 8.68 13.04 -11.96
N SER A 293 7.86 12.09 -12.40
CA SER A 293 7.97 11.49 -13.73
C SER A 293 7.69 12.50 -14.85
N LEU A 294 6.75 13.42 -14.64
CA LEU A 294 6.47 14.51 -15.60
C LEU A 294 7.63 15.52 -15.63
N ALA A 295 8.19 15.87 -14.47
CA ALA A 295 9.36 16.74 -14.37
C ALA A 295 10.59 16.09 -15.09
N LEU A 296 10.79 14.78 -14.92
CA LEU A 296 11.81 14.04 -15.67
C LEU A 296 11.58 14.13 -17.18
N LEU A 297 10.33 13.98 -17.65
CA LEU A 297 10.03 14.11 -19.09
C LEU A 297 10.37 15.50 -19.61
N ALA A 298 10.02 16.55 -18.89
CA ALA A 298 10.33 17.93 -19.25
C ALA A 298 11.87 18.15 -19.29
N ALA A 299 12.59 17.67 -18.27
CA ALA A 299 14.05 17.76 -18.21
C ALA A 299 14.74 16.95 -19.34
N LEU A 300 14.21 15.75 -19.65
CA LEU A 300 14.71 14.93 -20.77
C LEU A 300 14.50 15.66 -22.10
N THR A 301 13.33 16.26 -22.30
CA THR A 301 13.05 17.04 -23.52
C THR A 301 14.03 18.22 -23.66
N ALA A 302 14.22 18.99 -22.57
CA ALA A 302 15.18 20.08 -22.55
C ALA A 302 16.62 19.60 -22.78
N HIS A 303 17.00 18.45 -22.21
CA HIS A 303 18.31 17.81 -22.42
C HIS A 303 18.51 17.45 -23.91
N VAL A 304 17.52 16.81 -24.54
CA VAL A 304 17.60 16.43 -25.96
C VAL A 304 17.74 17.69 -26.84
N ILE A 305 16.91 18.72 -26.59
CA ILE A 305 17.01 20.00 -27.31
C ILE A 305 18.40 20.63 -27.13
N ALA A 306 18.91 20.66 -25.89
CA ALA A 306 20.24 21.23 -25.61
C ALA A 306 21.34 20.49 -26.38
N VAL A 307 21.28 19.16 -26.48
CA VAL A 307 22.26 18.34 -27.21
C VAL A 307 22.22 18.62 -28.71
N PHE A 308 21.07 18.87 -29.34
CA PHE A 308 20.96 19.05 -30.77
C PHE A 308 21.11 20.50 -31.23
N PHE A 309 20.85 21.50 -30.39
CA PHE A 309 20.83 22.91 -30.79
C PHE A 309 21.96 23.75 -30.18
N TYR A 310 22.65 23.29 -29.14
CA TYR A 310 23.68 24.05 -28.43
C TYR A 310 25.07 23.39 -28.46
N TRP A 311 25.25 22.39 -29.34
CA TRP A 311 26.55 21.78 -29.62
C TRP A 311 26.92 21.96 -31.08
#